data_bbdd0770a4d05c9e290d7aa8d16cfaa1
#
_entry.id   bbdd0770a4d05c9e290d7aa8d16cfaa1
#
_cell.length_a   1.000
_cell.length_b   1.000
_cell.length_c   1.000
_cell.angle_alpha   90.00
_cell.angle_beta   90.00
_cell.angle_gamma   90.00
#
_symmetry.space_group_name_H-M   'P 1'
#
loop_
_entity.id
_entity.type
_entity.pdbx_description
1 polymer ?
#
loop_
_entity_poly.entity_id
_entity_poly.type
_entity_poly.pdbx_seq_one_letter_code
_entity_poly.pdbx_strand_id
1 'polypeptide(L)'
;MNDKLELLSPAGDMERLEMALCYGADAVYLAGTEFGMRASAGNFDSDQLQKAVALAHSMGRRVYVTCNTLPREDELVRLPEYLEMLDASGVDAVIVADMGVIAMAKKYAPRVKLHVSTQFGVINSAAANALYDLGADTVVLARETPLEDIRKIRENTPKELRLEAFVHGAMCVSFSGRCLLSNYLTGRDANRGQCAQPCRWKYHLVEEKRPGEYFEITEDGGTYILNSRDMNMIEHLPELIDAGVTSFKIEGRMKSAYYAAVVTNAYRHAIDDALAGRPIDPLWIEETEKVSHRPYTTGFYYGYPGQHYAEASYTTGADVAAVVESCDDNGEAVLCQRNKFSLGDELELLTPDGAPVKFTPEHMYNAEGEEIADTRHAMMEIHMRLPKYAPRLSIIRKCR
;
A
#
# COMPACT_ATOMS: atom_id res chain seq x y z
N MET A 1 -26.55 -10.45 5.79
CA MET A 1 -25.53 -9.57 6.40
C MET A 1 -24.96 -8.75 5.27
N ASN A 2 -25.00 -7.43 5.35
CA ASN A 2 -24.26 -6.61 4.40
C ASN A 2 -22.77 -6.89 4.65
N ASP A 3 -22.15 -7.70 3.81
CA ASP A 3 -20.71 -7.87 3.83
C ASP A 3 -20.11 -6.52 3.42
N LYS A 4 -19.75 -5.75 4.43
CA LYS A 4 -19.19 -4.42 4.23
C LYS A 4 -17.90 -4.58 3.45
N LEU A 5 -17.81 -3.93 2.29
CA LEU A 5 -16.58 -3.87 1.52
C LEU A 5 -15.46 -3.28 2.39
N GLU A 6 -14.26 -3.79 2.24
CA GLU A 6 -13.11 -3.39 3.03
C GLU A 6 -12.04 -2.75 2.15
N LEU A 7 -11.59 -1.58 2.54
CA LEU A 7 -10.39 -0.96 1.99
C LEU A 7 -9.21 -1.27 2.92
N LEU A 8 -8.25 -2.06 2.43
CA LEU A 8 -7.07 -2.49 3.16
C LEU A 8 -5.84 -1.72 2.70
N SER A 9 -5.30 -0.88 3.57
CA SER A 9 -4.18 0.01 3.27
C SER A 9 -2.87 -0.43 3.92
N PRO A 10 -1.72 -0.11 3.29
CA PRO A 10 -0.41 -0.46 3.83
C PRO A 10 0.00 0.47 4.97
N ALA A 11 0.64 -0.10 6.00
CA ALA A 11 1.28 0.67 7.07
C ALA A 11 2.73 0.17 7.27
N GLY A 12 3.71 0.97 6.88
CA GLY A 12 5.12 0.65 7.05
C GLY A 12 5.68 1.09 8.41
N ASP A 13 5.04 2.07 9.06
CA ASP A 13 5.34 2.62 10.38
C ASP A 13 4.09 3.30 10.97
N MET A 14 4.22 3.90 12.17
CA MET A 14 3.11 4.57 12.86
C MET A 14 2.56 5.76 12.08
N GLU A 15 3.40 6.59 11.44
CA GLU A 15 2.93 7.74 10.66
C GLU A 15 2.06 7.29 9.47
N ARG A 16 2.50 6.24 8.75
CA ARG A 16 1.73 5.65 7.65
C ARG A 16 0.44 5.01 8.11
N LEU A 17 0.46 4.39 9.29
CA LEU A 17 -0.73 3.80 9.91
C LEU A 17 -1.77 4.87 10.25
N GLU A 18 -1.36 5.94 10.96
CA GLU A 18 -2.25 7.05 11.30
C GLU A 18 -2.85 7.69 10.04
N MET A 19 -2.02 7.96 9.02
CA MET A 19 -2.47 8.49 7.74
C MET A 19 -3.49 7.58 7.07
N ALA A 20 -3.20 6.29 6.93
CA ALA A 20 -4.12 5.34 6.29
C ALA A 20 -5.47 5.28 7.02
N LEU A 21 -5.46 5.22 8.35
CA LEU A 21 -6.68 5.18 9.16
C LEU A 21 -7.50 6.47 9.06
N CYS A 22 -6.85 7.64 9.17
CA CYS A 22 -7.52 8.93 9.06
C CYS A 22 -8.12 9.15 7.67
N TYR A 23 -7.45 8.70 6.61
CA TYR A 23 -7.89 8.86 5.23
C TYR A 23 -8.83 7.74 4.72
N GLY A 24 -9.39 6.94 5.62
CA GLY A 24 -10.56 6.10 5.32
C GLY A 24 -10.31 4.62 5.13
N ALA A 25 -9.14 4.08 5.52
CA ALA A 25 -8.93 2.64 5.54
C ALA A 25 -9.87 1.96 6.55
N ASP A 26 -10.47 0.82 6.16
CA ASP A 26 -11.25 -0.04 7.05
C ASP A 26 -10.34 -0.99 7.83
N ALA A 27 -9.18 -1.30 7.25
CA ALA A 27 -8.13 -2.10 7.87
C ALA A 27 -6.76 -1.66 7.36
N VAL A 28 -5.74 -1.91 8.16
CA VAL A 28 -4.34 -1.71 7.76
C VAL A 28 -3.56 -3.01 7.86
N TYR A 29 -2.59 -3.22 6.96
CA TYR A 29 -1.67 -4.34 7.09
C TYR A 29 -0.24 -3.85 7.30
N LEU A 30 0.43 -4.48 8.23
CA LEU A 30 1.77 -4.15 8.68
C LEU A 30 2.61 -5.41 8.91
N ALA A 31 3.87 -5.25 9.30
CA ALA A 31 4.72 -6.37 9.71
C ALA A 31 5.33 -6.11 11.07
N GLY A 32 5.47 -7.16 11.84
CA GLY A 32 6.37 -7.18 12.98
C GLY A 32 7.84 -7.28 12.55
N THR A 33 8.72 -7.36 13.52
CA THR A 33 10.17 -7.48 13.29
C THR A 33 10.59 -8.81 12.68
N GLU A 34 9.74 -9.84 12.78
CA GLU A 34 10.00 -11.20 12.29
C GLU A 34 8.91 -11.67 11.32
N PHE A 35 9.22 -12.69 10.53
CA PHE A 35 8.32 -13.42 9.62
C PHE A 35 7.56 -12.59 8.58
N GLY A 36 7.80 -11.28 8.50
CA GLY A 36 7.19 -10.40 7.51
C GLY A 36 8.06 -10.18 6.27
N MET A 37 7.42 -10.11 5.09
CA MET A 37 8.08 -9.63 3.87
C MET A 37 8.39 -8.14 3.98
N ARG A 38 9.45 -7.66 3.29
CA ARG A 38 9.94 -6.28 3.33
C ARG A 38 10.74 -5.97 4.60
N ALA A 39 11.82 -6.70 4.84
CA ALA A 39 12.75 -6.47 5.94
C ALA A 39 13.31 -5.03 6.02
N SER A 40 13.34 -4.30 4.88
CA SER A 40 13.80 -2.91 4.78
C SER A 40 12.71 -1.86 5.09
N ALA A 41 11.45 -2.27 5.30
CA ALA A 41 10.42 -1.34 5.79
C ALA A 41 10.62 -1.09 7.28
N GLY A 42 10.15 0.05 7.79
CA GLY A 42 9.96 0.22 9.22
C GLY A 42 8.99 -0.86 9.72
N ASN A 43 9.46 -1.82 10.50
CA ASN A 43 8.62 -2.88 11.05
C ASN A 43 8.27 -2.53 12.49
N PHE A 44 7.13 -3.02 12.97
CA PHE A 44 6.62 -2.72 14.30
C PHE A 44 7.24 -3.68 15.33
N ASP A 45 7.84 -3.14 16.37
CA ASP A 45 8.16 -3.91 17.56
C ASP A 45 6.87 -4.22 18.37
N SER A 46 6.99 -4.99 19.45
CA SER A 46 5.84 -5.41 20.26
C SER A 46 5.06 -4.22 20.83
N ASP A 47 5.76 -3.19 21.31
CA ASP A 47 5.12 -2.01 21.93
C ASP A 47 4.43 -1.14 20.87
N GLN A 48 5.07 -0.96 19.72
CA GLN A 48 4.50 -0.25 18.58
C GLN A 48 3.28 -1.00 18.02
N LEU A 49 3.33 -2.34 17.97
CA LEU A 49 2.21 -3.16 17.52
C LEU A 49 0.99 -3.00 18.44
N GLN A 50 1.18 -3.05 19.76
CA GLN A 50 0.11 -2.83 20.71
C GLN A 50 -0.51 -1.43 20.58
N LYS A 51 0.32 -0.39 20.39
CA LYS A 51 -0.16 0.98 20.14
C LYS A 51 -0.93 1.07 18.82
N ALA A 52 -0.44 0.41 17.76
CA ALA A 52 -1.10 0.37 16.46
C ALA A 52 -2.48 -0.29 16.54
N VAL A 53 -2.57 -1.43 17.22
CA VAL A 53 -3.85 -2.15 17.44
C VAL A 53 -4.80 -1.29 18.27
N ALA A 54 -4.35 -0.73 19.39
CA ALA A 54 -5.17 0.12 20.25
C ALA A 54 -5.72 1.33 19.50
N LEU A 55 -4.88 2.01 18.69
CA LEU A 55 -5.29 3.15 17.88
C LEU A 55 -6.33 2.74 16.82
N ALA A 56 -6.07 1.69 16.04
CA ALA A 56 -6.99 1.22 15.01
C ALA A 56 -8.34 0.81 15.62
N HIS A 57 -8.34 0.04 16.71
CA HIS A 57 -9.54 -0.38 17.39
C HIS A 57 -10.33 0.79 17.99
N SER A 58 -9.66 1.84 18.50
CA SER A 58 -10.34 3.05 18.97
C SER A 58 -11.13 3.76 17.88
N MET A 59 -10.72 3.59 16.61
CA MET A 59 -11.40 4.09 15.42
C MET A 59 -12.37 3.06 14.78
N GLY A 60 -12.55 1.90 15.40
CA GLY A 60 -13.36 0.80 14.85
C GLY A 60 -12.75 0.16 13.60
N ARG A 61 -11.43 0.21 13.45
CA ARG A 61 -10.67 -0.33 12.32
C ARG A 61 -9.88 -1.55 12.74
N ARG A 62 -9.34 -2.29 11.76
CA ARG A 62 -8.67 -3.60 11.96
C ARG A 62 -7.19 -3.54 11.61
N VAL A 63 -6.40 -4.41 12.25
CA VAL A 63 -4.97 -4.55 12.01
C VAL A 63 -4.63 -5.98 11.60
N TYR A 64 -4.00 -6.14 10.44
CA TYR A 64 -3.53 -7.42 9.93
C TYR A 64 -2.01 -7.46 9.92
N VAL A 65 -1.42 -8.51 10.48
CA VAL A 65 0.03 -8.66 10.55
C VAL A 65 0.53 -9.67 9.53
N THR A 66 1.51 -9.27 8.73
CA THR A 66 2.10 -10.21 7.77
C THR A 66 3.05 -11.18 8.48
N CYS A 67 2.77 -12.47 8.33
CA CYS A 67 3.61 -13.60 8.70
C CYS A 67 3.81 -14.47 7.45
N ASN A 68 4.27 -13.83 6.37
CA ASN A 68 4.19 -14.34 5.01
C ASN A 68 5.56 -14.63 4.37
N THR A 69 6.60 -14.77 5.16
CA THR A 69 7.85 -15.41 4.73
C THR A 69 7.67 -16.93 4.69
N LEU A 70 8.55 -17.63 3.99
CA LEU A 70 8.68 -19.08 4.04
C LEU A 70 9.75 -19.40 5.10
N PRO A 71 9.39 -19.77 6.34
CA PRO A 71 10.36 -19.97 7.42
C PRO A 71 11.20 -21.22 7.18
N ARG A 72 12.47 -21.19 7.59
CA ARG A 72 13.35 -22.35 7.63
C ARG A 72 13.21 -23.08 8.96
N GLU A 73 13.74 -24.30 9.03
CA GLU A 73 13.66 -25.14 10.25
C GLU A 73 14.18 -24.43 11.52
N ASP A 74 15.27 -23.68 11.40
CA ASP A 74 15.85 -22.91 12.52
C ASP A 74 14.98 -21.73 12.97
N GLU A 75 14.12 -21.23 12.09
CA GLU A 75 13.19 -20.14 12.40
C GLU A 75 11.89 -20.64 13.04
N LEU A 76 11.47 -21.88 12.75
CA LEU A 76 10.25 -22.48 13.30
C LEU A 76 10.25 -22.56 14.82
N VAL A 77 11.42 -22.59 15.46
CA VAL A 77 11.54 -22.62 16.94
C VAL A 77 10.94 -21.36 17.58
N ARG A 78 11.03 -20.19 16.91
CA ARG A 78 10.56 -18.89 17.41
C ARG A 78 9.12 -18.58 17.01
N LEU A 79 8.59 -19.27 16.02
CA LEU A 79 7.26 -19.00 15.46
C LEU A 79 6.11 -19.16 16.47
N PRO A 80 6.09 -20.16 17.38
CA PRO A 80 5.06 -20.27 18.42
C PRO A 80 4.96 -19.03 19.29
N GLU A 81 6.06 -18.59 19.88
CA GLU A 81 6.11 -17.42 20.75
C GLU A 81 5.67 -16.13 20.01
N TYR A 82 6.09 -15.99 18.75
CA TYR A 82 5.67 -14.86 17.93
C TYR A 82 4.16 -14.86 17.66
N LEU A 83 3.57 -16.03 17.36
CA LEU A 83 2.13 -16.14 17.13
C LEU A 83 1.32 -15.91 18.42
N GLU A 84 1.78 -16.42 19.56
CA GLU A 84 1.16 -16.15 20.86
C GLU A 84 1.21 -14.66 21.22
N MET A 85 2.31 -13.97 20.91
CA MET A 85 2.45 -12.51 21.08
C MET A 85 1.44 -11.77 20.20
N LEU A 86 1.25 -12.15 18.93
CA LEU A 86 0.26 -11.56 18.04
C LEU A 86 -1.16 -11.77 18.57
N ASP A 87 -1.50 -12.97 19.03
CA ASP A 87 -2.80 -13.28 19.62
C ASP A 87 -3.06 -12.46 20.89
N ALA A 88 -2.04 -12.34 21.75
CA ALA A 88 -2.13 -11.54 22.98
C ALA A 88 -2.25 -10.02 22.70
N SER A 89 -1.66 -9.54 21.62
CA SER A 89 -1.72 -8.13 21.22
C SER A 89 -3.08 -7.72 20.61
N GLY A 90 -4.00 -8.67 20.39
CA GLY A 90 -5.33 -8.39 19.85
C GLY A 90 -5.34 -8.08 18.35
N VAL A 91 -4.35 -8.58 17.59
CA VAL A 91 -4.31 -8.49 16.14
C VAL A 91 -5.52 -9.20 15.53
N ASP A 92 -6.18 -8.60 14.53
CA ASP A 92 -7.42 -9.15 13.95
C ASP A 92 -7.16 -10.32 13.00
N ALA A 93 -6.04 -10.29 12.25
CA ALA A 93 -5.64 -11.38 11.35
C ALA A 93 -4.13 -11.46 11.15
N VAL A 94 -3.66 -12.68 10.81
CA VAL A 94 -2.32 -12.92 10.29
C VAL A 94 -2.40 -13.26 8.80
N ILE A 95 -1.51 -12.64 8.00
CA ILE A 95 -1.41 -12.89 6.55
C ILE A 95 -0.28 -13.89 6.35
N VAL A 96 -0.58 -15.11 5.94
CA VAL A 96 0.33 -16.26 5.90
C VAL A 96 0.55 -16.77 4.47
N ALA A 97 1.72 -17.36 4.18
CA ALA A 97 2.08 -17.88 2.85
C ALA A 97 2.60 -19.32 2.87
N ASP A 98 2.64 -19.96 4.04
CA ASP A 98 3.20 -21.28 4.25
C ASP A 98 2.22 -22.19 4.99
N MET A 99 2.14 -23.47 4.58
CA MET A 99 1.22 -24.46 5.17
C MET A 99 1.55 -24.77 6.62
N GLY A 100 2.84 -24.82 6.96
CA GLY A 100 3.29 -25.03 8.35
C GLY A 100 2.89 -23.85 9.23
N VAL A 101 3.03 -22.63 8.73
CA VAL A 101 2.59 -21.40 9.43
C VAL A 101 1.07 -21.40 9.63
N ILE A 102 0.26 -21.83 8.64
CA ILE A 102 -1.19 -21.99 8.80
C ILE A 102 -1.51 -22.95 9.97
N ALA A 103 -0.88 -24.11 9.98
CA ALA A 103 -1.10 -25.11 11.04
C ALA A 103 -0.69 -24.59 12.43
N MET A 104 0.44 -23.89 12.50
CA MET A 104 0.93 -23.32 13.75
C MET A 104 0.09 -22.13 14.22
N ALA A 105 -0.37 -21.27 13.33
CA ALA A 105 -1.24 -20.13 13.68
C ALA A 105 -2.57 -20.62 14.31
N LYS A 106 -3.17 -21.66 13.76
CA LYS A 106 -4.37 -22.28 14.37
C LYS A 106 -4.14 -22.78 15.78
N LYS A 107 -2.93 -23.23 16.10
CA LYS A 107 -2.58 -23.78 17.41
C LYS A 107 -2.20 -22.69 18.41
N TYR A 108 -1.39 -21.72 17.99
CA TYR A 108 -0.74 -20.76 18.89
C TYR A 108 -1.39 -19.37 18.87
N ALA A 109 -2.24 -19.07 17.86
CA ALA A 109 -2.99 -17.82 17.76
C ALA A 109 -4.46 -18.09 17.40
N PRO A 110 -5.21 -18.86 18.22
CA PRO A 110 -6.56 -19.37 17.87
C PRO A 110 -7.64 -18.29 17.77
N ARG A 111 -7.40 -17.08 18.30
CA ARG A 111 -8.33 -15.95 18.21
C ARG A 111 -8.12 -15.09 16.98
N VAL A 112 -6.96 -15.23 16.32
CA VAL A 112 -6.56 -14.43 15.17
C VAL A 112 -7.05 -15.09 13.88
N LYS A 113 -7.68 -14.33 13.00
CA LYS A 113 -8.14 -14.83 11.69
C LYS A 113 -6.97 -15.15 10.75
N LEU A 114 -7.20 -16.09 9.84
CA LEU A 114 -6.22 -16.51 8.86
C LEU A 114 -6.53 -15.89 7.49
N HIS A 115 -5.64 -15.02 7.02
CA HIS A 115 -5.66 -14.50 5.66
C HIS A 115 -4.52 -15.14 4.86
N VAL A 116 -4.85 -15.82 3.78
CA VAL A 116 -3.84 -16.46 2.93
C VAL A 116 -3.27 -15.43 1.96
N SER A 117 -1.97 -15.25 2.00
CA SER A 117 -1.23 -14.27 1.19
C SER A 117 -1.31 -14.56 -0.31
N THR A 118 -1.26 -13.50 -1.13
CA THR A 118 -1.08 -13.60 -2.60
C THR A 118 0.12 -14.46 -3.00
N GLN A 119 1.15 -14.55 -2.13
CA GLN A 119 2.34 -15.38 -2.37
C GLN A 119 2.02 -16.89 -2.40
N PHE A 120 0.88 -17.30 -1.88
CA PHE A 120 0.41 -18.68 -2.01
C PHE A 120 0.05 -19.00 -3.48
N GLY A 121 -0.28 -17.98 -4.27
CA GLY A 121 -0.54 -18.11 -5.71
C GLY A 121 -1.93 -18.68 -6.03
N VAL A 122 -2.96 -18.28 -5.30
CA VAL A 122 -4.33 -18.75 -5.51
C VAL A 122 -4.93 -18.09 -6.76
N ILE A 123 -5.27 -18.92 -7.76
CA ILE A 123 -5.85 -18.51 -9.05
C ILE A 123 -7.09 -19.34 -9.44
N ASN A 124 -7.57 -20.24 -8.59
CA ASN A 124 -8.74 -21.06 -8.87
C ASN A 124 -9.52 -21.42 -7.61
N SER A 125 -10.77 -21.82 -7.79
CA SER A 125 -11.69 -22.13 -6.69
C SER A 125 -11.29 -23.39 -5.90
N ALA A 126 -10.67 -24.38 -6.53
CA ALA A 126 -10.24 -25.59 -5.84
C ALA A 126 -9.17 -25.28 -4.78
N ALA A 127 -8.19 -24.43 -5.12
CA ALA A 127 -7.19 -23.97 -4.15
C ALA A 127 -7.83 -23.12 -3.07
N ALA A 128 -8.75 -22.21 -3.40
CA ALA A 128 -9.45 -21.37 -2.44
C ALA A 128 -10.28 -22.21 -1.44
N ASN A 129 -11.00 -23.22 -1.93
CA ASN A 129 -11.79 -24.13 -1.09
C ASN A 129 -10.90 -24.96 -0.15
N ALA A 130 -9.81 -25.54 -0.66
CA ALA A 130 -8.88 -26.28 0.18
C ALA A 130 -8.30 -25.43 1.32
N LEU A 131 -8.01 -24.16 1.07
CA LEU A 131 -7.54 -23.22 2.08
C LEU A 131 -8.65 -22.83 3.06
N TYR A 132 -9.89 -22.69 2.59
CA TYR A 132 -11.06 -22.50 3.47
C TYR A 132 -11.28 -23.68 4.41
N ASP A 133 -11.18 -24.91 3.91
CA ASP A 133 -11.26 -26.13 4.72
C ASP A 133 -10.14 -26.21 5.76
N LEU A 134 -8.98 -25.62 5.46
CA LEU A 134 -7.88 -25.45 6.41
C LEU A 134 -8.11 -24.28 7.39
N GLY A 135 -9.22 -23.56 7.30
CA GLY A 135 -9.63 -22.50 8.22
C GLY A 135 -9.23 -21.09 7.80
N ALA A 136 -8.96 -20.85 6.52
CA ALA A 136 -8.76 -19.49 6.03
C ALA A 136 -10.08 -18.70 6.03
N ASP A 137 -10.07 -17.51 6.61
CA ASP A 137 -11.17 -16.54 6.55
C ASP A 137 -11.14 -15.71 5.27
N THR A 138 -9.95 -15.43 4.77
CA THR A 138 -9.71 -14.61 3.57
C THR A 138 -8.63 -15.22 2.70
N VAL A 139 -8.84 -15.21 1.39
CA VAL A 139 -7.84 -15.57 0.40
C VAL A 139 -7.50 -14.34 -0.43
N VAL A 140 -6.21 -13.94 -0.42
CA VAL A 140 -5.68 -12.91 -1.31
C VAL A 140 -5.34 -13.55 -2.65
N LEU A 141 -6.11 -13.22 -3.68
CA LEU A 141 -5.89 -13.76 -5.01
C LEU A 141 -4.52 -13.37 -5.58
N ALA A 142 -3.94 -14.22 -6.39
CA ALA A 142 -2.74 -13.86 -7.15
C ALA A 142 -3.07 -12.68 -8.09
N ARG A 143 -2.11 -11.76 -8.26
CA ARG A 143 -2.28 -10.56 -9.11
C ARG A 143 -2.45 -10.89 -10.59
N GLU A 144 -2.10 -12.10 -10.95
CA GLU A 144 -2.18 -12.66 -12.28
C GLU A 144 -3.56 -13.25 -12.62
N THR A 145 -4.53 -13.18 -11.69
CA THR A 145 -5.88 -13.74 -11.85
C THR A 145 -6.75 -12.78 -12.68
N PRO A 146 -7.25 -13.19 -13.88
CA PRO A 146 -8.17 -12.39 -14.68
C PRO A 146 -9.51 -12.17 -13.98
N LEU A 147 -10.20 -11.07 -14.28
CA LEU A 147 -11.49 -10.72 -13.69
C LEU A 147 -12.56 -11.80 -13.90
N GLU A 148 -12.57 -12.43 -15.08
CA GLU A 148 -13.49 -13.53 -15.38
C GLU A 148 -13.27 -14.75 -14.48
N ASP A 149 -12.01 -15.06 -14.17
CA ASP A 149 -11.70 -16.18 -13.29
C ASP A 149 -12.03 -15.85 -11.83
N ILE A 150 -11.93 -14.59 -11.41
CA ILE A 150 -12.41 -14.15 -10.08
C ILE A 150 -13.90 -14.43 -9.92
N ARG A 151 -14.72 -14.13 -10.94
CA ARG A 151 -16.16 -14.47 -10.93
C ARG A 151 -16.39 -15.97 -10.74
N LYS A 152 -15.70 -16.81 -11.52
CA LYS A 152 -15.76 -18.26 -11.39
C LYS A 152 -15.30 -18.76 -10.01
N ILE A 153 -14.24 -18.16 -9.45
CA ILE A 153 -13.80 -18.47 -8.09
C ILE A 153 -14.91 -18.15 -7.11
N ARG A 154 -15.52 -16.95 -7.19
CA ARG A 154 -16.60 -16.55 -6.29
C ARG A 154 -17.82 -17.46 -6.38
N GLU A 155 -18.22 -17.86 -7.60
CA GLU A 155 -19.36 -18.75 -7.84
C GLU A 155 -19.15 -20.16 -7.22
N ASN A 156 -17.90 -20.61 -7.14
CA ASN A 156 -17.52 -21.96 -6.70
C ASN A 156 -16.86 -21.99 -5.33
N THR A 157 -17.00 -20.94 -4.51
CA THR A 157 -16.47 -20.88 -3.14
C THR A 157 -17.57 -20.54 -2.14
N PRO A 158 -17.44 -20.93 -0.84
CA PRO A 158 -18.36 -20.52 0.21
C PRO A 158 -18.49 -19.00 0.32
N LYS A 159 -19.68 -18.49 0.60
CA LYS A 159 -19.92 -17.04 0.76
C LYS A 159 -19.16 -16.44 1.94
N GLU A 160 -18.90 -17.27 2.95
CA GLU A 160 -18.15 -16.92 4.16
C GLU A 160 -16.67 -16.68 3.88
N LEU A 161 -16.12 -17.31 2.84
CA LEU A 161 -14.75 -17.05 2.40
C LEU A 161 -14.66 -15.69 1.73
N ARG A 162 -13.88 -14.78 2.30
CA ARG A 162 -13.62 -13.46 1.72
C ARG A 162 -12.59 -13.57 0.59
N LEU A 163 -12.87 -12.89 -0.52
CA LEU A 163 -11.90 -12.72 -1.61
C LEU A 163 -11.29 -11.33 -1.51
N GLU A 164 -9.98 -11.27 -1.34
CA GLU A 164 -9.18 -10.05 -1.33
C GLU A 164 -8.39 -9.95 -2.63
N ALA A 165 -8.38 -8.78 -3.25
CA ALA A 165 -7.66 -8.51 -4.48
C ALA A 165 -6.85 -7.21 -4.38
N PHE A 166 -5.67 -7.17 -5.01
CA PHE A 166 -4.92 -5.94 -5.15
C PHE A 166 -5.59 -5.01 -6.15
N VAL A 167 -5.68 -3.73 -5.80
CA VAL A 167 -6.31 -2.72 -6.65
C VAL A 167 -5.36 -1.58 -7.03
N HIS A 168 -4.26 -1.40 -6.29
CA HIS A 168 -3.32 -0.30 -6.55
C HIS A 168 -1.90 -0.64 -6.16
N GLY A 169 -0.94 -0.04 -6.88
CA GLY A 169 0.47 0.00 -6.52
C GLY A 169 1.37 -0.88 -7.37
N ALA A 170 2.61 -1.06 -6.92
CA ALA A 170 3.67 -1.66 -7.70
C ALA A 170 3.41 -3.13 -8.04
N MET A 171 3.50 -3.48 -9.33
CA MET A 171 3.46 -4.87 -9.80
C MET A 171 4.85 -5.52 -9.74
N CYS A 172 4.87 -6.83 -9.62
CA CYS A 172 6.07 -7.66 -9.77
C CYS A 172 6.13 -8.24 -11.20
N VAL A 173 7.35 -8.40 -11.74
CA VAL A 173 7.55 -9.06 -13.05
C VAL A 173 7.35 -10.57 -12.97
N SER A 174 7.59 -11.15 -11.80
CA SER A 174 7.43 -12.59 -11.58
C SER A 174 6.06 -12.89 -10.99
N PHE A 175 5.57 -14.09 -11.28
CA PHE A 175 4.36 -14.62 -10.67
C PHE A 175 4.44 -14.51 -9.14
N SER A 176 3.35 -14.23 -8.49
CA SER A 176 3.23 -14.00 -7.05
C SER A 176 3.93 -15.10 -6.23
N GLY A 177 4.95 -14.73 -5.44
CA GLY A 177 5.70 -15.66 -4.59
C GLY A 177 6.65 -16.64 -5.30
N ARG A 178 7.00 -16.45 -6.59
CA ARG A 178 7.77 -17.38 -7.39
C ARG A 178 9.09 -16.80 -7.96
N CYS A 179 9.58 -15.68 -7.44
CA CYS A 179 10.76 -15.01 -7.98
C CYS A 179 12.07 -15.55 -7.39
N LEU A 180 12.99 -15.99 -8.27
CA LEU A 180 14.35 -16.34 -7.91
C LEU A 180 15.41 -15.35 -8.42
N LEU A 181 15.04 -14.37 -9.24
CA LEU A 181 15.97 -13.46 -9.89
C LEU A 181 16.87 -12.69 -8.91
N SER A 182 16.30 -12.21 -7.81
CA SER A 182 17.05 -11.50 -6.78
C SER A 182 18.06 -12.41 -6.08
N ASN A 183 17.67 -13.63 -5.73
CA ASN A 183 18.57 -14.60 -5.12
C ASN A 183 19.70 -14.96 -6.08
N TYR A 184 19.36 -15.26 -7.35
CA TYR A 184 20.34 -15.66 -8.37
C TYR A 184 21.40 -14.58 -8.64
N LEU A 185 20.98 -13.31 -8.73
CA LEU A 185 21.89 -12.20 -9.08
C LEU A 185 22.62 -11.59 -7.88
N THR A 186 22.08 -11.71 -6.66
CA THR A 186 22.60 -10.97 -5.49
C THR A 186 22.72 -11.78 -4.21
N GLY A 187 22.32 -13.05 -4.22
CA GLY A 187 22.20 -13.86 -3.01
C GLY A 187 21.06 -13.43 -2.05
N ARG A 188 20.30 -12.39 -2.39
CA ARG A 188 19.18 -11.85 -1.56
C ARG A 188 17.88 -12.50 -1.97
N ASP A 189 17.21 -13.16 -1.01
CA ASP A 189 15.99 -13.91 -1.28
C ASP A 189 14.74 -13.02 -1.30
N ALA A 190 14.16 -12.86 -2.49
CA ALA A 190 12.93 -12.08 -2.69
C ALA A 190 11.73 -12.67 -1.94
N ASN A 191 11.67 -14.00 -1.81
CA ASN A 191 10.57 -14.70 -1.13
C ASN A 191 10.69 -14.65 0.41
N ARG A 192 11.77 -14.06 0.89
CA ARG A 192 12.04 -13.81 2.32
C ARG A 192 12.15 -12.31 2.65
N GLY A 193 11.60 -11.44 1.81
CA GLY A 193 11.56 -10.01 2.04
C GLY A 193 12.82 -9.23 1.67
N GLN A 194 13.85 -9.89 1.10
CA GLN A 194 15.15 -9.28 0.80
C GLN A 194 15.33 -8.94 -0.69
N CYS A 195 14.24 -8.68 -1.40
CA CYS A 195 14.27 -8.39 -2.83
C CYS A 195 15.16 -7.18 -3.15
N ALA A 196 16.23 -7.39 -3.96
CA ALA A 196 17.09 -6.33 -4.46
C ALA A 196 16.51 -5.59 -5.68
N GLN A 197 15.34 -6.00 -6.16
CA GLN A 197 14.65 -5.45 -7.33
C GLN A 197 15.48 -5.49 -8.64
N PRO A 198 16.19 -6.58 -8.96
CA PRO A 198 17.03 -6.62 -10.13
C PRO A 198 16.26 -6.48 -11.45
N CYS A 199 14.96 -6.82 -11.45
CA CYS A 199 14.08 -6.58 -12.60
C CYS A 199 13.92 -5.10 -12.97
N ARG A 200 14.40 -4.18 -12.14
CA ARG A 200 14.36 -2.72 -12.34
C ARG A 200 15.73 -2.12 -12.61
N TRP A 201 16.78 -2.95 -12.69
CA TRP A 201 18.12 -2.47 -13.01
C TRP A 201 18.27 -2.26 -14.51
N LYS A 202 19.15 -1.33 -14.87
CA LYS A 202 19.57 -1.11 -16.24
C LYS A 202 20.58 -2.19 -16.64
N TYR A 203 20.32 -2.85 -17.77
CA TYR A 203 21.19 -3.91 -18.30
C TYR A 203 21.73 -3.51 -19.67
N HIS A 204 22.95 -4.00 -19.98
CA HIS A 204 23.55 -3.92 -21.29
C HIS A 204 24.00 -5.32 -21.70
N LEU A 205 23.91 -5.62 -22.99
CA LEU A 205 24.58 -6.81 -23.53
C LEU A 205 26.06 -6.49 -23.73
N VAL A 206 26.91 -7.39 -23.27
CA VAL A 206 28.36 -7.34 -23.49
C VAL A 206 28.75 -8.64 -24.19
N GLU A 207 29.41 -8.55 -25.33
CA GLU A 207 29.98 -9.70 -26.02
C GLU A 207 31.34 -10.00 -25.38
N GLU A 208 31.56 -11.30 -24.97
CA GLU A 208 32.71 -11.70 -24.17
C GLU A 208 34.06 -11.38 -24.81
N LYS A 209 34.15 -11.43 -26.15
CA LYS A 209 35.35 -11.12 -26.92
C LYS A 209 35.58 -9.63 -27.21
N ARG A 210 34.64 -8.77 -26.77
CA ARG A 210 34.66 -7.31 -26.92
C ARG A 210 34.46 -6.61 -25.59
N PRO A 211 35.33 -6.81 -24.60
CA PRO A 211 35.19 -6.18 -23.30
C PRO A 211 35.29 -4.65 -23.42
N GLY A 212 34.30 -3.94 -22.86
CA GLY A 212 34.21 -2.49 -22.92
C GLY A 212 33.29 -1.96 -24.01
N GLU A 213 32.79 -2.80 -24.93
CA GLU A 213 31.70 -2.46 -25.85
C GLU A 213 30.36 -2.86 -25.22
N TYR A 214 29.49 -1.88 -24.98
CA TYR A 214 28.16 -2.07 -24.40
C TYR A 214 27.13 -1.93 -25.53
N PHE A 215 26.41 -3.00 -25.80
CA PHE A 215 25.30 -2.98 -26.74
C PHE A 215 24.03 -2.70 -25.98
N GLU A 216 23.36 -1.60 -26.33
CA GLU A 216 22.04 -1.31 -25.76
C GLU A 216 21.04 -2.35 -26.29
N ILE A 217 20.24 -2.89 -25.40
CA ILE A 217 19.11 -3.73 -25.79
C ILE A 217 17.97 -2.76 -26.02
N THR A 218 17.78 -2.35 -27.29
CA THR A 218 16.71 -1.43 -27.68
C THR A 218 15.55 -2.21 -28.30
N GLU A 219 14.40 -2.12 -27.68
CA GLU A 219 13.11 -2.11 -28.38
C GLU A 219 12.60 -0.69 -28.27
N ASP A 220 12.64 0.05 -29.37
CA ASP A 220 12.15 1.42 -29.54
C ASP A 220 12.20 2.30 -28.26
N GLY A 221 13.38 2.77 -27.88
CA GLY A 221 13.56 3.91 -26.96
C GLY A 221 14.02 3.60 -25.53
N GLY A 222 14.31 2.37 -25.10
CA GLY A 222 14.80 2.16 -23.73
C GLY A 222 15.19 0.75 -23.33
N THR A 223 16.10 0.67 -22.37
CA THR A 223 16.90 -0.48 -21.99
C THR A 223 16.41 -1.26 -20.75
N TYR A 224 15.15 -1.19 -20.38
CA TYR A 224 14.63 -1.91 -19.23
C TYR A 224 13.90 -3.19 -19.65
N ILE A 225 14.55 -4.35 -19.49
CA ILE A 225 14.06 -5.65 -19.98
C ILE A 225 12.87 -6.17 -19.14
N LEU A 226 12.74 -5.77 -17.89
CA LEU A 226 11.82 -6.38 -16.91
C LEU A 226 11.06 -5.37 -16.04
N ASN A 227 10.81 -4.15 -16.52
CA ASN A 227 10.19 -3.09 -15.73
C ASN A 227 8.66 -3.12 -15.80
N SER A 228 8.01 -3.72 -14.80
CA SER A 228 6.55 -3.76 -14.72
C SER A 228 5.95 -2.38 -14.42
N ARG A 229 4.80 -2.07 -15.01
CA ARG A 229 3.98 -0.90 -14.69
C ARG A 229 3.36 -1.02 -13.30
N ASP A 230 2.84 0.08 -12.76
CA ASP A 230 2.08 0.06 -11.52
C ASP A 230 0.58 -0.22 -11.83
N MET A 231 -0.12 -0.84 -10.87
CA MET A 231 -1.55 -1.13 -11.00
C MET A 231 -2.38 0.05 -10.52
N ASN A 232 -3.46 0.36 -11.23
CA ASN A 232 -4.53 1.24 -10.79
C ASN A 232 -5.88 0.73 -11.30
N MET A 233 -6.76 0.34 -10.39
CA MET A 233 -8.08 -0.22 -10.66
C MET A 233 -9.21 0.68 -10.17
N ILE A 234 -8.92 1.95 -9.89
CA ILE A 234 -9.91 2.86 -9.26
C ILE A 234 -11.18 2.98 -10.12
N GLU A 235 -11.05 3.11 -11.44
CA GLU A 235 -12.17 3.21 -12.38
C GLU A 235 -12.97 1.90 -12.52
N HIS A 236 -12.35 0.78 -12.13
CA HIS A 236 -12.88 -0.59 -12.32
C HIS A 236 -13.38 -1.24 -11.03
N LEU A 237 -13.54 -0.45 -9.95
CA LEU A 237 -14.05 -0.95 -8.68
C LEU A 237 -15.44 -1.60 -8.80
N PRO A 238 -16.42 -1.04 -9.56
CA PRO A 238 -17.72 -1.68 -9.72
C PRO A 238 -17.61 -3.11 -10.27
N GLU A 239 -16.74 -3.35 -11.25
CA GLU A 239 -16.55 -4.65 -11.88
C GLU A 239 -15.89 -5.67 -10.94
N LEU A 240 -14.99 -5.23 -10.06
CA LEU A 240 -14.39 -6.07 -9.01
C LEU A 240 -15.43 -6.41 -7.93
N ILE A 241 -16.30 -5.47 -7.55
CA ILE A 241 -17.41 -5.69 -6.63
C ILE A 241 -18.38 -6.75 -7.22
N ASP A 242 -18.77 -6.58 -8.48
CA ASP A 242 -19.64 -7.53 -9.19
C ASP A 242 -19.00 -8.91 -9.35
N ALA A 243 -17.67 -8.98 -9.47
CA ALA A 243 -16.92 -10.24 -9.47
C ALA A 243 -16.85 -10.91 -8.10
N GLY A 244 -17.32 -10.24 -7.04
CA GLY A 244 -17.40 -10.78 -5.68
C GLY A 244 -16.16 -10.55 -4.83
N VAL A 245 -15.29 -9.60 -5.20
CA VAL A 245 -14.21 -9.12 -4.33
C VAL A 245 -14.81 -8.31 -3.18
N THR A 246 -14.42 -8.63 -1.96
CA THR A 246 -14.92 -7.98 -0.74
C THR A 246 -13.85 -7.21 0.05
N SER A 247 -12.57 -7.38 -0.30
CA SER A 247 -11.45 -6.63 0.29
C SER A 247 -10.54 -6.11 -0.82
N PHE A 248 -10.35 -4.78 -0.84
CA PHE A 248 -9.57 -4.05 -1.83
C PHE A 248 -8.23 -3.65 -1.22
N LYS A 249 -7.16 -4.25 -1.70
CA LYS A 249 -5.81 -4.09 -1.11
C LYS A 249 -4.95 -3.13 -1.91
N ILE A 250 -4.43 -2.12 -1.23
CA ILE A 250 -3.42 -1.20 -1.77
C ILE A 250 -2.02 -1.76 -1.45
N GLU A 251 -1.15 -1.90 -2.45
CA GLU A 251 0.28 -2.18 -2.24
C GLU A 251 1.03 -0.87 -2.01
N GLY A 252 1.91 -0.83 -1.01
CA GLY A 252 2.66 0.39 -0.76
C GLY A 252 3.40 0.47 0.58
N ARG A 253 3.67 -0.64 1.25
CA ARG A 253 4.34 -0.62 2.58
C ARG A 253 5.67 0.15 2.61
N MET A 254 6.37 0.21 1.47
CA MET A 254 7.62 0.95 1.27
C MET A 254 7.41 2.39 0.78
N LYS A 255 6.17 2.78 0.47
CA LYS A 255 5.83 4.11 -0.02
C LYS A 255 5.75 5.12 1.15
N SER A 256 5.68 6.41 0.85
CA SER A 256 5.58 7.48 1.85
C SER A 256 4.22 7.50 2.58
N ALA A 257 4.16 8.22 3.70
CA ALA A 257 2.91 8.48 4.40
C ALA A 257 1.91 9.26 3.51
N TYR A 258 2.41 10.19 2.69
CA TYR A 258 1.64 10.89 1.67
C TYR A 258 0.96 9.93 0.68
N TYR A 259 1.71 8.96 0.16
CA TYR A 259 1.12 7.94 -0.72
C TYR A 259 0.01 7.16 -0.03
N ALA A 260 0.24 6.72 1.21
CA ALA A 260 -0.77 5.98 1.96
C ALA A 260 -2.04 6.82 2.17
N ALA A 261 -1.90 8.10 2.52
CA ALA A 261 -3.03 9.03 2.69
C ALA A 261 -3.80 9.23 1.38
N VAL A 262 -3.14 9.69 0.32
CA VAL A 262 -3.80 10.09 -0.93
C VAL A 262 -4.46 8.91 -1.63
N VAL A 263 -3.76 7.78 -1.76
CA VAL A 263 -4.34 6.59 -2.42
C VAL A 263 -5.49 6.02 -1.60
N THR A 264 -5.36 5.96 -0.27
CA THR A 264 -6.46 5.49 0.59
C THR A 264 -7.68 6.40 0.46
N ASN A 265 -7.48 7.72 0.50
CA ASN A 265 -8.57 8.70 0.35
C ASN A 265 -9.30 8.54 -1.00
N ALA A 266 -8.54 8.49 -2.09
CA ALA A 266 -9.11 8.32 -3.42
C ALA A 266 -9.94 7.03 -3.55
N TYR A 267 -9.39 5.90 -3.08
CA TYR A 267 -10.10 4.62 -3.11
C TYR A 267 -11.30 4.57 -2.16
N ARG A 268 -11.24 5.25 -1.00
CA ARG A 268 -12.39 5.34 -0.08
C ARG A 268 -13.57 6.02 -0.74
N HIS A 269 -13.35 7.17 -1.35
CA HIS A 269 -14.39 7.91 -2.05
C HIS A 269 -14.91 7.13 -3.29
N ALA A 270 -14.01 6.53 -4.06
CA ALA A 270 -14.40 5.72 -5.23
C ALA A 270 -15.23 4.49 -4.84
N ILE A 271 -14.91 3.81 -3.73
CA ILE A 271 -15.73 2.69 -3.21
C ILE A 271 -17.10 3.22 -2.75
N ASP A 272 -17.15 4.38 -2.09
CA ASP A 272 -18.41 4.96 -1.63
C ASP A 272 -19.30 5.40 -2.80
N ASP A 273 -18.73 5.92 -3.89
CA ASP A 273 -19.44 6.20 -5.13
C ASP A 273 -19.99 4.92 -5.77
N ALA A 274 -19.15 3.88 -5.89
CA ALA A 274 -19.56 2.59 -6.43
C ALA A 274 -20.71 1.95 -5.63
N LEU A 275 -20.60 1.96 -4.29
CA LEU A 275 -21.65 1.46 -3.39
C LEU A 275 -22.96 2.25 -3.50
N ALA A 276 -22.88 3.53 -3.78
CA ALA A 276 -24.04 4.39 -3.99
C ALA A 276 -24.61 4.29 -5.43
N GLY A 277 -24.01 3.48 -6.29
CA GLY A 277 -24.39 3.36 -7.71
C GLY A 277 -24.13 4.64 -8.51
N ARG A 278 -23.23 5.48 -8.06
CA ARG A 278 -22.78 6.69 -8.78
C ARG A 278 -21.57 6.38 -9.64
N PRO A 279 -21.38 7.11 -10.75
CA PRO A 279 -20.08 7.13 -11.44
C PRO A 279 -18.98 7.59 -10.47
N ILE A 280 -17.80 7.00 -10.57
CA ILE A 280 -16.64 7.44 -9.79
C ILE A 280 -16.27 8.86 -10.23
N ASP A 281 -16.15 9.78 -9.28
CA ASP A 281 -15.78 11.16 -9.54
C ASP A 281 -14.34 11.22 -10.14
N PRO A 282 -14.14 11.84 -11.31
CA PRO A 282 -12.83 11.98 -11.94
C PRO A 282 -11.77 12.61 -11.02
N LEU A 283 -12.16 13.43 -10.06
CA LEU A 283 -11.26 13.99 -9.07
C LEU A 283 -10.43 12.91 -8.37
N TRP A 284 -11.07 11.81 -7.96
CA TRP A 284 -10.38 10.74 -7.24
C TRP A 284 -9.44 9.92 -8.12
N ILE A 285 -9.73 9.86 -9.42
CA ILE A 285 -8.82 9.27 -10.41
C ILE A 285 -7.58 10.15 -10.53
N GLU A 286 -7.75 11.46 -10.71
CA GLU A 286 -6.67 12.44 -10.78
C GLU A 286 -5.80 12.46 -9.52
N GLU A 287 -6.39 12.26 -8.32
CA GLU A 287 -5.65 12.19 -7.07
C GLU A 287 -4.61 11.06 -7.08
N THR A 288 -4.89 9.93 -7.72
CA THR A 288 -3.92 8.83 -7.82
C THR A 288 -2.69 9.18 -8.66
N GLU A 289 -2.76 10.17 -9.56
CA GLU A 289 -1.63 10.66 -10.35
C GLU A 289 -0.71 11.62 -9.55
N LYS A 290 -1.18 12.13 -8.41
CA LYS A 290 -0.42 13.08 -7.58
C LYS A 290 0.60 12.42 -6.66
N VAL A 291 0.62 11.09 -6.57
CA VAL A 291 1.61 10.32 -5.81
C VAL A 291 2.73 9.81 -6.71
N SER A 292 3.80 9.32 -6.10
CA SER A 292 4.91 8.72 -6.86
C SER A 292 4.54 7.35 -7.42
N HIS A 293 4.43 7.25 -8.74
CA HIS A 293 4.05 6.03 -9.46
C HIS A 293 4.79 5.88 -10.80
N ARG A 294 4.79 4.68 -11.36
CA ARG A 294 5.11 4.38 -12.77
C ARG A 294 3.83 4.43 -13.58
N PRO A 295 3.91 4.47 -14.93
CA PRO A 295 2.70 4.41 -15.75
C PRO A 295 1.75 3.32 -15.30
N TYR A 296 0.47 3.66 -15.17
CA TYR A 296 -0.54 2.77 -14.66
C TYR A 296 -1.03 1.77 -15.70
N THR A 297 -1.56 0.66 -15.20
CA THR A 297 -2.22 -0.41 -15.95
C THR A 297 -3.27 -1.07 -15.04
N THR A 298 -4.18 -1.81 -15.64
CA THR A 298 -5.15 -2.63 -14.91
C THR A 298 -4.59 -3.98 -14.43
N GLY A 299 -3.27 -4.16 -14.45
CA GLY A 299 -2.68 -5.47 -14.14
C GLY A 299 -3.16 -6.55 -15.12
N PHE A 300 -3.33 -7.77 -14.63
CA PHE A 300 -3.80 -8.90 -15.44
C PHE A 300 -5.32 -9.05 -15.47
N TYR A 301 -6.09 -8.15 -14.88
CA TYR A 301 -7.56 -8.28 -14.83
C TYR A 301 -8.21 -8.35 -16.19
N TYR A 302 -7.67 -7.64 -17.19
CA TYR A 302 -8.16 -7.62 -18.58
C TYR A 302 -7.14 -8.19 -19.60
N GLY A 303 -6.13 -8.89 -19.12
CA GLY A 303 -5.11 -9.51 -19.97
C GLY A 303 -3.69 -9.07 -19.60
N TYR A 304 -2.73 -9.26 -20.51
CA TYR A 304 -1.33 -8.96 -20.23
C TYR A 304 -1.08 -7.44 -20.09
N PRO A 305 -0.52 -6.96 -18.96
CA PRO A 305 -0.40 -5.54 -18.67
C PRO A 305 0.71 -4.82 -19.43
N GLY A 306 1.55 -5.55 -20.17
CA GLY A 306 2.75 -5.00 -20.79
C GLY A 306 3.81 -4.59 -19.75
N GLN A 307 4.89 -4.00 -20.27
CA GLN A 307 5.98 -3.48 -19.47
C GLN A 307 6.29 -2.02 -19.86
N HIS A 308 7.03 -1.31 -19.02
CA HIS A 308 7.47 0.05 -19.31
C HIS A 308 8.96 0.05 -19.63
N TYR A 309 9.30 0.28 -20.89
CA TYR A 309 10.66 0.18 -21.40
C TYR A 309 11.40 1.52 -21.43
N ALA A 310 10.68 2.65 -21.43
CA ALA A 310 11.28 3.96 -21.68
C ALA A 310 12.17 4.44 -20.52
N GLU A 311 11.72 4.36 -19.27
CA GLU A 311 12.49 4.84 -18.10
C GLU A 311 12.12 4.08 -16.83
N ALA A 312 13.05 3.98 -15.85
CA ALA A 312 12.76 3.51 -14.49
C ALA A 312 12.25 4.64 -13.59
N SER A 313 12.06 5.84 -14.14
CA SER A 313 11.65 7.02 -13.40
C SER A 313 10.20 6.89 -12.89
N TYR A 314 9.99 7.35 -11.66
CA TYR A 314 8.66 7.59 -11.12
C TYR A 314 8.22 8.99 -11.52
N THR A 315 6.97 9.12 -11.97
CA THR A 315 6.30 10.41 -12.05
C THR A 315 5.72 10.77 -10.69
N THR A 316 5.64 12.06 -10.38
CA THR A 316 5.03 12.56 -9.15
C THR A 316 4.33 13.87 -9.50
N GLY A 317 3.00 13.92 -9.32
CA GLY A 317 2.20 15.11 -9.67
C GLY A 317 2.19 16.19 -8.59
N ALA A 318 2.65 15.89 -7.36
CA ALA A 318 2.70 16.88 -6.28
C ALA A 318 3.79 16.57 -5.25
N ASP A 319 4.28 17.63 -4.61
CA ASP A 319 5.21 17.57 -3.48
C ASP A 319 4.49 17.95 -2.19
N VAL A 320 4.70 17.18 -1.12
CA VAL A 320 4.19 17.51 0.22
C VAL A 320 4.94 18.73 0.75
N ALA A 321 4.24 19.81 1.00
CA ALA A 321 4.81 21.03 1.59
C ALA A 321 4.85 20.94 3.12
N ALA A 322 3.73 20.59 3.74
CA ALA A 322 3.60 20.46 5.19
C ALA A 322 2.48 19.49 5.60
N VAL A 323 2.46 19.10 6.86
CA VAL A 323 1.38 18.34 7.51
C VAL A 323 0.83 19.16 8.68
N VAL A 324 -0.49 19.20 8.83
CA VAL A 324 -1.17 19.91 9.92
C VAL A 324 -0.98 19.14 11.23
N GLU A 325 -0.46 19.78 12.23
CA GLU A 325 -0.36 19.27 13.60
C GLU A 325 -1.57 19.67 14.45
N SER A 326 -2.03 20.91 14.30
CA SER A 326 -3.27 21.40 14.92
C SER A 326 -3.89 22.53 14.09
N CYS A 327 -5.19 22.73 14.23
CA CYS A 327 -5.90 23.81 13.60
C CYS A 327 -7.13 24.17 14.47
N ASP A 328 -7.41 25.44 14.62
CA ASP A 328 -8.61 25.92 15.31
C ASP A 328 -9.79 26.12 14.34
N ASP A 329 -10.97 26.42 14.87
CA ASP A 329 -12.19 26.62 14.08
C ASP A 329 -12.11 27.85 13.14
N ASN A 330 -11.17 28.78 13.36
CA ASN A 330 -10.93 29.95 12.51
C ASN A 330 -9.94 29.67 11.38
N GLY A 331 -9.35 28.46 11.36
CA GLY A 331 -8.34 28.05 10.39
C GLY A 331 -6.91 28.42 10.79
N GLU A 332 -6.68 28.94 12.01
CA GLU A 332 -5.32 29.15 12.50
C GLU A 332 -4.66 27.80 12.80
N ALA A 333 -3.59 27.50 12.08
CA ALA A 333 -2.98 26.18 12.08
C ALA A 333 -1.49 26.20 12.41
N VAL A 334 -1.08 25.14 13.11
CA VAL A 334 0.33 24.76 13.33
C VAL A 334 0.67 23.63 12.38
N LEU A 335 1.72 23.80 11.62
CA LEU A 335 2.14 22.88 10.55
C LEU A 335 3.56 22.39 10.79
N CYS A 336 3.84 21.15 10.44
CA CYS A 336 5.18 20.61 10.35
C CYS A 336 5.62 20.57 8.87
N GLN A 337 6.65 21.34 8.54
CA GLN A 337 7.20 21.44 7.18
C GLN A 337 7.79 20.10 6.72
N ARG A 338 7.58 19.75 5.44
CA ARG A 338 8.17 18.57 4.78
C ARG A 338 9.07 18.95 3.60
N ASN A 339 8.66 19.95 2.82
CA ASN A 339 9.45 20.52 1.73
C ASN A 339 9.32 22.04 1.74
N LYS A 340 10.25 22.72 1.05
CA LYS A 340 10.25 24.18 0.95
C LYS A 340 9.04 24.69 0.16
N PHE A 341 8.36 25.70 0.73
CA PHE A 341 7.38 26.51 0.04
C PHE A 341 7.49 27.98 0.50
N SER A 342 6.85 28.89 -0.22
CA SER A 342 6.99 30.33 -0.03
C SER A 342 5.64 31.03 -0.09
N LEU A 343 5.58 32.24 0.41
CA LEU A 343 4.45 33.15 0.16
C LEU A 343 4.26 33.31 -1.35
N GLY A 344 3.01 33.30 -1.80
CA GLY A 344 2.65 33.37 -3.21
C GLY A 344 2.67 32.05 -3.98
N ASP A 345 3.12 30.92 -3.36
CA ASP A 345 2.97 29.59 -3.96
C ASP A 345 1.49 29.18 -4.00
N GLU A 346 1.04 28.63 -5.12
CA GLU A 346 -0.26 27.97 -5.19
C GLU A 346 -0.16 26.60 -4.52
N LEU A 347 -0.89 26.42 -3.43
CA LEU A 347 -0.92 25.20 -2.61
C LEU A 347 -2.31 24.56 -2.63
N GLU A 348 -2.36 23.28 -2.29
CA GLU A 348 -3.60 22.54 -2.05
C GLU A 348 -3.63 22.01 -0.60
N LEU A 349 -4.75 22.25 0.09
CA LEU A 349 -5.08 21.62 1.36
C LEU A 349 -5.91 20.37 1.08
N LEU A 350 -5.40 19.19 1.40
CA LEU A 350 -6.11 17.91 1.37
C LEU A 350 -6.45 17.49 2.80
N THR A 351 -7.75 17.43 3.10
CA THR A 351 -8.28 16.93 4.37
C THR A 351 -8.77 15.48 4.22
N PRO A 352 -8.81 14.68 5.31
CA PRO A 352 -9.27 13.29 5.25
C PRO A 352 -10.70 13.08 4.74
N ASP A 353 -11.54 14.10 4.80
CA ASP A 353 -12.98 14.03 4.59
C ASP A 353 -13.49 14.82 3.38
N GLY A 354 -12.59 15.28 2.51
CA GLY A 354 -13.04 16.11 1.40
C GLY A 354 -12.09 16.27 0.24
N ALA A 355 -12.63 16.93 -0.80
CA ALA A 355 -11.86 17.34 -1.95
C ALA A 355 -10.75 18.33 -1.57
N PRO A 356 -9.58 18.32 -2.25
CA PRO A 356 -8.53 19.29 -2.01
C PRO A 356 -9.00 20.71 -2.34
N VAL A 357 -8.54 21.68 -1.54
CA VAL A 357 -8.87 23.10 -1.70
C VAL A 357 -7.60 23.88 -2.04
N LYS A 358 -7.60 24.56 -3.16
CA LYS A 358 -6.51 25.46 -3.57
C LYS A 358 -6.49 26.73 -2.76
N PHE A 359 -5.31 27.19 -2.39
CA PHE A 359 -5.09 28.44 -1.69
C PHE A 359 -3.67 28.97 -1.89
N THR A 360 -3.44 30.24 -1.55
CA THR A 360 -2.13 30.88 -1.54
C THR A 360 -1.89 31.44 -0.13
N PRO A 361 -0.76 31.10 0.52
CA PRO A 361 -0.45 31.65 1.85
C PRO A 361 -0.16 33.14 1.74
N GLU A 362 -0.88 33.94 2.56
CA GLU A 362 -0.71 35.39 2.65
C GLU A 362 0.30 35.79 3.72
N HIS A 363 0.31 35.06 4.84
CA HIS A 363 1.20 35.25 5.98
C HIS A 363 1.66 33.89 6.52
N MET A 364 2.92 33.82 6.90
CA MET A 364 3.50 32.66 7.57
C MET A 364 4.41 33.14 8.71
N TYR A 365 4.40 32.41 9.82
CA TYR A 365 5.22 32.72 10.99
C TYR A 365 5.99 31.46 11.42
N ASN A 366 7.19 31.66 11.97
CA ASN A 366 7.95 30.60 12.61
C ASN A 366 7.46 30.35 14.05
N ALA A 367 8.06 29.40 14.76
CA ALA A 367 7.73 29.07 16.15
C ALA A 367 7.94 30.23 17.14
N GLU A 368 8.83 31.18 16.81
CA GLU A 368 9.12 32.38 17.58
C GLU A 368 8.12 33.51 17.31
N GLY A 369 7.19 33.34 16.37
CA GLY A 369 6.20 34.33 15.96
C GLY A 369 6.73 35.39 15.00
N GLU A 370 7.88 35.16 14.41
CA GLU A 370 8.47 36.05 13.40
C GLU A 370 7.88 35.71 12.02
N GLU A 371 7.53 36.75 11.27
CA GLU A 371 7.00 36.58 9.92
C GLU A 371 8.09 36.10 8.95
N ILE A 372 7.80 35.06 8.19
CA ILE A 372 8.73 34.45 7.22
C ILE A 372 8.13 34.44 5.81
N ALA A 373 8.99 34.65 4.82
CA ALA A 373 8.57 34.60 3.41
C ALA A 373 8.71 33.19 2.78
N ASP A 374 9.55 32.34 3.36
CA ASP A 374 9.79 30.97 2.88
C ASP A 374 10.15 30.03 4.04
N THR A 375 9.91 28.72 3.84
CA THR A 375 10.22 27.68 4.82
C THR A 375 11.57 27.04 4.49
N ARG A 376 12.60 27.30 5.32
CA ARG A 376 14.00 27.00 4.99
C ARG A 376 14.54 25.71 5.58
N HIS A 377 13.95 25.26 6.69
CA HIS A 377 14.47 24.14 7.47
C HIS A 377 13.49 22.97 7.46
N ALA A 378 13.98 21.77 7.21
CA ALA A 378 13.17 20.56 7.29
C ALA A 378 12.57 20.41 8.69
N MET A 379 11.30 19.99 8.77
CA MET A 379 10.57 19.77 10.00
C MET A 379 10.34 21.01 10.86
N MET A 380 10.53 22.23 10.30
CA MET A 380 10.24 23.45 11.06
C MET A 380 8.72 23.57 11.33
N GLU A 381 8.42 24.14 12.49
CA GLU A 381 7.06 24.55 12.85
C GLU A 381 6.70 25.84 12.13
N ILE A 382 5.51 25.87 11.55
CA ILE A 382 4.98 27.00 10.80
C ILE A 382 3.57 27.29 11.30
N HIS A 383 3.31 28.56 11.56
CA HIS A 383 1.98 29.06 11.90
C HIS A 383 1.42 29.83 10.71
N MET A 384 0.22 29.48 10.27
CA MET A 384 -0.47 30.17 9.19
C MET A 384 -1.96 29.90 9.22
N ARG A 385 -2.72 30.79 8.57
CA ARG A 385 -4.15 30.60 8.38
C ARG A 385 -4.43 29.75 7.16
N LEU A 386 -5.24 28.69 7.33
CA LEU A 386 -5.75 27.83 6.27
C LEU A 386 -7.13 28.31 5.75
N PRO A 387 -7.53 27.93 4.53
CA PRO A 387 -8.80 28.36 3.94
C PRO A 387 -10.05 27.79 4.66
N LYS A 388 -9.89 26.73 5.42
CA LYS A 388 -10.91 26.09 6.25
C LYS A 388 -10.28 25.37 7.43
N TYR A 389 -11.08 24.96 8.40
CA TYR A 389 -10.64 24.01 9.43
C TYR A 389 -10.02 22.78 8.79
N ALA A 390 -8.89 22.35 9.33
CA ALA A 390 -8.13 21.20 8.87
C ALA A 390 -7.76 20.33 10.07
N PRO A 391 -8.31 19.11 10.20
CA PRO A 391 -7.95 18.23 11.29
C PRO A 391 -6.45 17.84 11.23
N ARG A 392 -5.91 17.42 12.38
CA ARG A 392 -4.55 16.88 12.43
C ARG A 392 -4.35 15.83 11.31
N LEU A 393 -3.15 15.80 10.73
CA LEU A 393 -2.75 14.97 9.58
C LEU A 393 -3.32 15.42 8.23
N SER A 394 -4.05 16.54 8.14
CA SER A 394 -4.31 17.17 6.83
C SER A 394 -3.00 17.54 6.15
N ILE A 395 -2.98 17.44 4.83
CA ILE A 395 -1.76 17.59 4.02
C ILE A 395 -1.83 18.88 3.24
N ILE A 396 -0.75 19.66 3.28
CA ILE A 396 -0.53 20.77 2.37
C ILE A 396 0.48 20.31 1.32
N ARG A 397 0.15 20.52 0.06
CA ARG A 397 0.99 20.11 -1.06
C ARG A 397 1.05 21.17 -2.15
N LYS A 398 2.12 21.11 -2.95
CA LYS A 398 2.31 21.91 -4.16
C LYS A 398 2.22 20.98 -5.36
N CYS A 399 1.25 21.22 -6.25
CA CYS A 399 1.14 20.49 -7.52
C CYS A 399 2.23 20.93 -8.49
N ARG A 400 2.71 19.99 -9.30
CA ARG A 400 3.72 20.23 -10.34
C ARG A 400 3.10 20.52 -11.69
#